data_6bef5ea52f8ce6f5fc865b00eab3e4f8
#
_entry.id   6bef5ea52f8ce6f5fc865b00eab3e4f8
#
_cell.length_a   1.000
_cell.length_b   1.000
_cell.length_c   1.000
_cell.angle_alpha   90.00
_cell.angle_beta   90.00
_cell.angle_gamma   90.00
#
_symmetry.space_group_name_H-M   'P 1'
#
loop_
_entity.id
_entity.type
_entity.pdbx_description
1 polymer ?
#
loop_
_entity_poly.entity_id
_entity_poly.type
_entity_poly.pdbx_seq_one_letter_code
_entity_poly.pdbx_strand_id
1 'polypeptide(L)' 'GLAPVIVQKLAYVLTQLRERGLTILLVEQNFRFAAPIADRHYVMEHGHIVEEITAAELTEKTDLLNSYLGV' A
#
# COMPACT_ATOMS: atom_id res chain seq x y z
N GLY A 1 -13.45 9.67 -5.23
CA GLY A 1 -12.70 9.17 -4.11
C GLY A 1 -13.02 9.88 -2.81
N LEU A 2 -12.33 9.49 -1.75
CA LEU A 2 -12.52 10.10 -0.43
C LEU A 2 -11.87 11.48 -0.38
N ALA A 3 -12.45 12.37 0.46
CA ALA A 3 -11.85 13.66 0.72
C ALA A 3 -10.45 13.50 1.34
N PRO A 4 -9.50 14.39 1.03
CA PRO A 4 -8.13 14.27 1.56
C PRO A 4 -8.05 14.18 3.07
N VAL A 5 -8.91 14.90 3.80
CA VAL A 5 -8.90 14.85 5.27
C VAL A 5 -9.32 13.47 5.79
N ILE A 6 -10.23 12.80 5.10
CA ILE A 6 -10.66 11.44 5.47
C ILE A 6 -9.53 10.44 5.21
N VAL A 7 -8.86 10.59 4.07
CA VAL A 7 -7.72 9.73 3.72
C VAL A 7 -6.60 9.87 4.75
N GLN A 8 -6.30 11.09 5.17
CA GLN A 8 -5.28 11.35 6.18
C GLN A 8 -5.64 10.73 7.54
N LYS A 9 -6.90 10.84 7.94
CA LYS A 9 -7.36 10.24 9.21
C LYS A 9 -7.29 8.72 9.14
N LEU A 10 -7.66 8.13 8.01
CA LEU A 10 -7.58 6.68 7.83
C LEU A 10 -6.13 6.20 7.91
N ALA A 11 -5.21 6.89 7.25
CA ALA A 11 -3.79 6.57 7.31
C ALA A 11 -3.26 6.63 8.74
N TYR A 12 -3.67 7.65 9.49
CA TYR A 12 -3.28 7.80 10.89
C TYR A 12 -3.77 6.62 11.74
N VAL A 13 -5.04 6.25 11.59
CA VAL A 13 -5.63 5.14 12.35
C VAL A 13 -4.92 3.83 12.04
N LEU A 14 -4.67 3.56 10.75
CA LEU A 14 -3.99 2.33 10.34
C LEU A 14 -2.57 2.26 10.91
N THR A 15 -1.86 3.38 10.91
CA THR A 15 -0.51 3.46 11.49
C THR A 15 -0.55 3.18 12.98
N GLN A 16 -1.52 3.74 13.71
CA GLN A 16 -1.68 3.52 15.14
C GLN A 16 -1.96 2.04 15.44
N LEU A 17 -2.83 1.40 14.68
CA LEU A 17 -3.14 -0.01 14.85
C LEU A 17 -1.91 -0.89 14.58
N ARG A 18 -1.14 -0.57 13.55
CA ARG A 18 0.10 -1.30 13.25
C ARG A 18 1.09 -1.19 14.41
N GLU A 19 1.26 0.01 14.95
CA GLU A 19 2.18 0.24 16.08
C GLU A 19 1.77 -0.52 17.34
N ARG A 20 0.49 -0.85 17.46
CA ARG A 20 -0.03 -1.67 18.57
C ARG A 20 0.18 -3.17 18.35
N GLY A 21 0.82 -3.54 17.25
CA GLY A 21 1.14 -4.94 16.96
C GLY A 21 0.08 -5.70 16.18
N LEU A 22 -0.94 -5.01 15.66
CA LEU A 22 -1.97 -5.66 14.86
C LEU A 22 -1.43 -5.98 13.45
N THR A 23 -1.79 -7.15 12.97
CA THR A 23 -1.55 -7.51 11.58
C THR A 23 -2.70 -6.97 10.74
N ILE A 24 -2.39 -6.21 9.71
CA ILE A 24 -3.39 -5.52 8.89
C ILE A 24 -3.21 -5.95 7.45
N LEU A 25 -4.30 -6.39 6.82
CA LEU A 25 -4.37 -6.61 5.38
C LEU A 25 -5.14 -5.44 4.77
N LEU A 26 -4.45 -4.66 3.94
CA LEU A 26 -5.04 -3.52 3.25
C LEU A 26 -5.11 -3.82 1.76
N VAL A 27 -6.31 -3.75 1.20
CA VAL A 27 -6.51 -3.88 -0.25
C VAL A 27 -6.77 -2.49 -0.80
N GLU A 28 -5.83 -1.99 -1.61
CA GLU A 28 -5.87 -0.62 -2.09
C GLU A 28 -5.24 -0.53 -3.47
N GLN A 29 -5.91 0.13 -4.40
CA GLN A 29 -5.37 0.35 -5.74
C GLN A 29 -4.33 1.46 -5.76
N ASN A 30 -4.46 2.45 -4.88
CA ASN A 30 -3.53 3.57 -4.80
C ASN A 30 -2.34 3.20 -3.92
N PHE A 31 -1.25 2.74 -4.54
CA PHE A 31 -0.07 2.32 -3.78
C PHE A 31 0.60 3.49 -3.04
N ARG A 32 0.40 4.73 -3.50
CA ARG A 32 0.96 5.91 -2.83
C ARG A 32 0.34 6.11 -1.46
N PHE A 33 -0.91 5.70 -1.29
CA PHE A 33 -1.56 5.69 0.02
C PHE A 33 -1.01 4.55 0.89
N ALA A 34 -0.84 3.36 0.31
CA ALA A 34 -0.40 2.17 1.04
C ALA A 34 1.11 2.20 1.38
N ALA A 35 1.93 2.82 0.54
CA ALA A 35 3.38 2.78 0.66
C ALA A 35 3.93 3.19 2.03
N PRO A 36 3.50 4.31 2.64
CA PRO A 36 4.04 4.72 3.93
C PRO A 36 3.50 3.91 5.11
N ILE A 37 2.47 3.09 4.89
CA ILE A 37 1.78 2.36 5.95
C ILE A 37 2.21 0.91 6.02
N ALA A 38 2.39 0.25 4.88
CA ALA A 38 2.60 -1.18 4.79
C ALA A 38 4.07 -1.57 4.89
N ASP A 39 4.33 -2.73 5.50
CA ASP A 39 5.67 -3.31 5.60
C ASP A 39 6.04 -4.07 4.34
N ARG A 40 5.04 -4.60 3.62
CA ARG A 40 5.23 -5.27 2.35
C ARG A 40 4.00 -5.13 1.49
N HIS A 41 4.20 -5.29 0.20
CA HIS A 41 3.15 -5.10 -0.80
C HIS A 41 3.08 -6.33 -1.70
N TYR A 42 1.86 -6.75 -2.01
CA TYR A 42 1.60 -7.79 -3.00
C TYR A 42 0.81 -7.16 -4.13
N VAL A 43 1.33 -7.24 -5.34
CA VAL A 43 0.62 -6.73 -6.51
C VAL A 43 -0.18 -7.87 -7.12
N MET A 44 -1.48 -7.64 -7.28
CA MET A 44 -2.38 -8.62 -7.88
C MET A 44 -2.81 -8.18 -9.26
N GLU A 45 -2.86 -9.14 -10.17
CA GLU A 45 -3.33 -8.93 -11.54
C GLU A 45 -4.05 -10.17 -12.00
N HIS A 46 -5.28 -10.01 -12.48
CA HIS A 46 -6.12 -11.12 -12.96
C HIS A 46 -6.26 -12.26 -11.95
N GLY A 47 -6.40 -11.92 -10.67
CA GLY A 47 -6.57 -12.91 -9.61
C GLY A 47 -5.29 -13.59 -9.13
N HIS A 48 -4.14 -13.15 -9.61
CA HIS A 48 -2.83 -13.73 -9.24
C HIS A 48 -1.92 -12.68 -8.62
N ILE A 49 -1.09 -13.12 -7.68
CA ILE A 49 -0.02 -12.27 -7.17
C ILE A 49 1.13 -12.32 -8.16
N VAL A 50 1.47 -11.16 -8.73
CA VAL A 50 2.52 -11.05 -9.75
C VAL A 50 3.81 -10.45 -9.22
N GLU A 51 3.77 -9.76 -8.07
CA GLU A 51 4.94 -9.18 -7.41
C GLU A 51 4.76 -9.20 -5.91
N GLU A 52 5.88 -9.37 -5.22
CA GLU A 52 5.97 -9.14 -3.78
C GLU A 52 7.10 -8.15 -3.54
N ILE A 53 6.82 -7.04 -2.86
CA ILE A 53 7.76 -5.93 -2.69
C ILE A 53 7.79 -5.56 -1.21
N THR A 54 8.99 -5.54 -0.61
CA THR A 54 9.16 -5.04 0.75
C THR A 54 9.18 -3.52 0.75
N ALA A 55 8.96 -2.92 1.92
CA ALA A 55 9.06 -1.47 2.05
C ALA A 55 10.44 -0.95 1.63
N ALA A 56 11.49 -1.73 1.92
CA ALA A 56 12.86 -1.34 1.55
C ALA A 56 13.08 -1.35 0.02
N GLU A 57 12.37 -2.22 -0.71
CA GLU A 57 12.50 -2.34 -2.16
C GLU A 57 11.60 -1.36 -2.92
N LEU A 58 10.67 -0.72 -2.23
CA LEU A 58 9.61 0.07 -2.87
C LEU A 58 10.15 1.16 -3.77
N THR A 59 11.17 1.89 -3.33
CA THR A 59 11.78 2.97 -4.10
C THR A 59 12.36 2.47 -5.42
N GLU A 60 13.02 1.30 -5.39
CA GLU A 60 13.63 0.72 -6.58
C GLU A 60 12.60 0.19 -7.57
N LYS A 61 11.44 -0.24 -7.06
CA LYS A 61 10.40 -0.87 -7.88
C LYS A 61 9.22 0.04 -8.18
N THR A 62 9.35 1.35 -7.93
CA THR A 62 8.27 2.30 -8.18
C THR A 62 7.81 2.29 -9.64
N ASP A 63 8.74 2.26 -10.58
CA ASP A 63 8.40 2.22 -12.01
C ASP A 63 7.63 0.96 -12.37
N LEU A 64 8.01 -0.17 -11.79
CA LEU A 64 7.31 -1.43 -12.00
C LEU A 64 5.88 -1.35 -11.46
N LEU A 65 5.69 -0.78 -10.28
CA LEU A 65 4.36 -0.59 -9.70
C LEU A 65 3.50 0.33 -10.56
N ASN A 66 4.07 1.40 -11.07
CA ASN A 66 3.37 2.30 -11.97
C ASN A 66 2.89 1.56 -13.22
N SER A 67 3.71 0.66 -13.74
CA SER A 67 3.36 -0.16 -14.89
C SER A 67 2.13 -1.04 -14.61
N TYR A 68 2.07 -1.69 -13.45
CA TYR A 68 0.95 -2.55 -13.09
C TYR A 68 -0.32 -1.76 -12.77
N LEU A 69 -0.20 -0.63 -12.10
CA LEU A 69 -1.33 0.10 -11.55
C LEU A 69 -1.81 1.26 -12.42
N GLY A 70 -1.07 1.59 -13.46
CA GLY A 70 -1.45 2.67 -14.36
C GLY A 70 -1.32 4.06 -13.76
N VAL A 71 -0.43 4.24 -12.83
CA VAL A 71 -0.24 5.53 -12.14
C VAL A 71 1.13 6.12 -12.41
#